data_174deecbb1203b2aa705043e50aac514
#
_entry.id   174deecbb1203b2aa705043e50aac514
#
_cell.length_a   1.000
_cell.length_b   1.000
_cell.length_c   1.000
_cell.angle_alpha   90.00
_cell.angle_beta   90.00
_cell.angle_gamma   90.00
#
_symmetry.space_group_name_H-M   'P 1'
#
loop_
_entity.id
_entity.type
_entity.pdbx_description
1 polymer ?
#
loop_
_entity_poly.entity_id
_entity_poly.type
_entity_poly.pdbx_seq_one_letter_code
_entity_poly.pdbx_strand_id
1 'polypeptide(L)'
;SLREAGLDTYLDRLRFNTVGYGCTTCIGNSGPLPPPIVQVIQDHDLVAVAVLSGNRNFEGRISPGVRANYLASPPLVVAYALAGDINIDLTSEPLGHGKDGKPVYLKDIWPTTKEIADLVEKTVTRDAVRKKHADVFKGDAKWQAVKVTDSETYDWPPTSTYIQNPPYFRGMGRTKGKIADINGARILGI
;
A
#
# COMPACT_ATOMS: atom_id res chain seq x y z
N SER A 1 -3.61 -12.17 14.06
CA SER A 1 -2.77 -11.22 13.33
C SER A 1 -1.31 -11.27 13.80
N LEU A 2 -0.39 -10.50 13.21
CA LEU A 2 1.06 -10.54 13.54
C LEU A 2 1.33 -10.40 15.04
N ARG A 3 0.62 -9.50 15.72
CA ARG A 3 0.74 -9.30 17.18
C ARG A 3 0.27 -10.51 17.99
N GLU A 4 -0.83 -11.13 17.64
CA GLU A 4 -1.33 -12.35 18.29
C GLU A 4 -0.44 -13.56 18.01
N ALA A 5 0.25 -13.56 16.87
CA ALA A 5 1.27 -14.54 16.53
C ALA A 5 2.61 -14.29 17.24
N GLY A 6 2.80 -13.12 17.87
CA GLY A 6 4.06 -12.71 18.49
C GLY A 6 5.18 -12.41 17.50
N LEU A 7 4.86 -12.21 16.22
CA LEU A 7 5.84 -11.98 15.15
C LEU A 7 6.29 -10.52 15.04
N ASP A 8 5.49 -9.59 15.51
CA ASP A 8 5.78 -8.16 15.48
C ASP A 8 7.07 -7.82 16.26
N THR A 9 7.29 -8.44 17.42
CA THR A 9 8.49 -8.22 18.24
C THR A 9 9.79 -8.61 17.53
N TYR A 10 9.74 -9.63 16.70
CA TYR A 10 10.91 -10.06 15.90
C TYR A 10 11.16 -9.11 14.73
N LEU A 11 10.09 -8.67 14.06
CA LEU A 11 10.17 -7.69 12.99
C LEU A 11 10.69 -6.35 13.49
N ASP A 12 10.21 -5.88 14.66
CA ASP A 12 10.68 -4.64 15.29
C ASP A 12 12.17 -4.69 15.64
N ARG A 13 12.68 -5.84 16.11
CA ARG A 13 14.13 -6.04 16.36
C ARG A 13 14.96 -5.96 15.08
N LEU A 14 14.39 -6.36 13.95
CA LEU A 14 15.00 -6.23 12.63
C LEU A 14 14.74 -4.86 11.99
N ARG A 15 14.08 -3.94 12.71
CA ARG A 15 13.68 -2.61 12.26
C ARG A 15 12.64 -2.61 11.13
N PHE A 16 11.89 -3.69 10.97
CA PHE A 16 10.70 -3.77 10.13
C PHE A 16 9.46 -3.39 10.92
N ASN A 17 9.32 -2.13 11.24
CA ASN A 17 8.21 -1.64 12.05
C ASN A 17 6.93 -1.52 11.20
N THR A 18 5.79 -1.81 11.83
CA THR A 18 4.50 -1.54 11.21
C THR A 18 4.23 -0.04 11.20
N VAL A 19 4.24 0.57 10.02
CA VAL A 19 4.03 2.03 9.85
C VAL A 19 2.60 2.38 9.44
N GLY A 20 1.81 1.40 9.02
CA GLY A 20 0.41 1.60 8.63
C GLY A 20 -0.21 0.36 8.03
N TYR A 21 -1.52 0.41 7.85
CA TYR A 21 -2.29 -0.61 7.14
C TYR A 21 -2.96 0.03 5.93
N GLY A 22 -2.86 -0.63 4.80
CA GLY A 22 -3.49 -0.14 3.58
C GLY A 22 -2.67 -0.43 2.35
N CYS A 23 -3.13 0.08 1.23
CA CYS A 23 -2.53 -0.12 -0.08
C CYS A 23 -1.53 1.00 -0.38
N THR A 24 -0.38 1.00 0.28
CA THR A 24 0.66 2.04 0.13
C THR A 24 1.09 2.22 -1.33
N THR A 25 1.37 1.14 -2.02
CA THR A 25 1.79 1.17 -3.42
C THR A 25 0.66 1.55 -4.39
N CYS A 26 -0.57 1.17 -4.10
CA CYS A 26 -1.72 1.47 -4.95
C CYS A 26 -2.04 2.97 -5.01
N ILE A 27 -1.80 3.69 -3.91
CA ILE A 27 -2.06 5.13 -3.77
C ILE A 27 -0.79 5.95 -4.03
N GLY A 28 0.37 5.30 -4.18
CA GLY A 28 1.66 5.98 -4.32
C GLY A 28 2.21 6.54 -3.02
N ASN A 29 1.84 5.95 -1.88
CA ASN A 29 2.16 6.44 -0.54
C ASN A 29 3.33 5.72 0.13
N SER A 30 4.25 5.12 -0.61
CA SER A 30 5.51 4.65 -0.03
C SER A 30 6.33 5.81 0.55
N GLY A 31 6.01 7.03 0.14
CA GLY A 31 6.67 8.24 0.59
C GLY A 31 8.07 8.42 0.02
N PRO A 32 8.67 9.60 0.21
CA PRO A 32 10.06 9.82 -0.15
C PRO A 32 10.98 9.04 0.80
N LEU A 33 12.15 8.68 0.30
CA LEU A 33 13.23 8.18 1.16
C LEU A 33 13.67 9.27 2.14
N PRO A 34 14.18 8.91 3.34
CA PRO A 34 14.75 9.88 4.26
C PRO A 34 15.82 10.73 3.59
N PRO A 35 15.85 12.08 3.81
CA PRO A 35 16.78 12.96 3.13
C PRO A 35 18.26 12.52 3.18
N PRO A 36 18.79 12.01 4.30
CA PRO A 36 20.17 11.53 4.34
C PRO A 36 20.44 10.35 3.38
N ILE A 37 19.43 9.47 3.18
CA ILE A 37 19.55 8.34 2.24
C ILE A 37 19.55 8.85 0.80
N VAL A 38 18.66 9.79 0.47
CA VAL A 38 18.64 10.43 -0.87
C VAL A 38 19.97 11.07 -1.17
N GLN A 39 20.55 11.79 -0.21
CA GLN A 39 21.84 12.46 -0.35
C GLN A 39 22.96 11.44 -0.66
N VAL A 40 23.06 10.35 0.11
CA VAL A 40 24.06 9.30 -0.11
C VAL A 40 23.91 8.66 -1.50
N ILE A 41 22.69 8.38 -1.94
CA ILE A 41 22.42 7.84 -3.27
C ILE A 41 22.93 8.79 -4.36
N GLN A 42 22.69 10.07 -4.21
CA GLN A 42 23.11 11.10 -5.18
C GLN A 42 24.62 11.33 -5.18
N ASP A 43 25.22 11.50 -4.00
CA ASP A 43 26.65 11.79 -3.86
C ASP A 43 27.55 10.67 -4.37
N HIS A 44 27.08 9.44 -4.29
CA HIS A 44 27.85 8.25 -4.69
C HIS A 44 27.30 7.58 -5.97
N ASP A 45 26.35 8.21 -6.65
CA ASP A 45 25.67 7.64 -7.85
C ASP A 45 25.23 6.18 -7.67
N LEU A 46 24.63 5.86 -6.52
CA LEU A 46 24.24 4.52 -6.18
C LEU A 46 23.01 4.08 -6.98
N VAL A 47 23.00 2.81 -7.40
CA VAL A 47 21.82 2.19 -7.99
C VAL A 47 20.95 1.63 -6.87
N ALA A 48 20.05 2.44 -6.35
CA ALA A 48 19.05 1.99 -5.39
C ALA A 48 17.87 1.32 -6.10
N VAL A 49 17.34 0.28 -5.47
CA VAL A 49 16.18 -0.47 -5.99
C VAL A 49 15.12 -0.65 -4.90
N ALA A 50 13.87 -0.83 -5.32
CA ALA A 50 12.78 -1.20 -4.42
C ALA A 50 12.38 -2.66 -4.65
N VAL A 51 12.19 -3.41 -3.57
CA VAL A 51 11.63 -4.76 -3.59
C VAL A 51 10.31 -4.73 -2.83
N LEU A 52 9.23 -5.11 -3.49
CA LEU A 52 7.88 -4.97 -2.94
C LEU A 52 6.97 -6.13 -3.36
N SER A 53 5.87 -6.33 -2.62
CA SER A 53 4.90 -7.38 -2.89
C SER A 53 3.61 -6.90 -3.57
N GLY A 54 3.51 -5.61 -3.90
CA GLY A 54 2.36 -5.03 -4.59
C GLY A 54 2.77 -4.52 -5.98
N ASN A 55 1.94 -4.77 -7.01
CA ASN A 55 2.29 -4.47 -8.39
C ASN A 55 1.48 -3.33 -9.03
N ARG A 56 0.53 -2.75 -8.34
CA ARG A 56 -0.28 -1.65 -8.88
C ARG A 56 0.48 -0.34 -8.76
N ASN A 57 0.60 0.41 -9.86
CA ASN A 57 1.38 1.65 -9.94
C ASN A 57 2.89 1.45 -9.71
N PHE A 58 3.41 0.37 -10.24
CA PHE A 58 4.78 -0.09 -10.02
C PHE A 58 5.81 0.93 -10.51
N GLU A 59 5.72 1.36 -11.76
CA GLU A 59 6.67 2.29 -12.35
C GLU A 59 6.37 3.75 -11.98
N GLY A 60 7.39 4.48 -11.59
CA GLY A 60 7.35 5.91 -11.31
C GLY A 60 6.60 6.33 -10.05
N ARG A 61 5.91 5.41 -9.36
CA ARG A 61 5.10 5.72 -8.18
C ARG A 61 5.60 5.12 -6.87
N ILE A 62 6.63 4.31 -6.90
CA ILE A 62 7.21 3.73 -5.67
C ILE A 62 8.07 4.78 -4.97
N SER A 63 9.12 5.22 -5.62
CA SER A 63 9.98 6.29 -5.15
C SER A 63 10.76 6.88 -6.32
N PRO A 64 10.89 8.20 -6.44
CA PRO A 64 11.72 8.82 -7.46
C PRO A 64 13.23 8.57 -7.25
N GLY A 65 13.63 8.14 -6.04
CA GLY A 65 15.02 7.87 -5.71
C GLY A 65 15.52 6.47 -6.06
N VAL A 66 14.68 5.60 -6.68
CA VAL A 66 15.08 4.25 -7.09
C VAL A 66 15.11 4.11 -8.61
N ARG A 67 16.08 3.34 -9.12
CA ARG A 67 16.24 3.12 -10.56
C ARG A 67 15.53 1.88 -11.08
N ALA A 68 15.19 0.93 -10.21
CA ALA A 68 14.46 -0.28 -10.57
C ALA A 68 13.53 -0.73 -9.45
N ASN A 69 12.49 -1.48 -9.83
CA ASN A 69 11.52 -2.04 -8.91
C ASN A 69 11.38 -3.54 -9.18
N TYR A 70 11.38 -4.33 -8.12
CA TYR A 70 11.26 -5.78 -8.19
C TYR A 70 10.04 -6.25 -7.42
N LEU A 71 9.24 -7.10 -8.05
CA LEU A 71 8.09 -7.73 -7.42
C LEU A 71 8.50 -9.07 -6.82
N ALA A 72 8.27 -9.23 -5.53
CA ALA A 72 8.55 -10.46 -4.81
C ALA A 72 7.42 -10.79 -3.83
N SER A 73 7.39 -12.05 -3.35
CA SER A 73 6.50 -12.42 -2.26
C SER A 73 6.88 -11.70 -0.95
N PRO A 74 5.93 -11.47 -0.02
CA PRO A 74 6.25 -10.80 1.25
C PRO A 74 7.45 -11.36 2.00
N PRO A 75 7.65 -12.69 2.14
CA PRO A 75 8.83 -13.22 2.80
C PRO A 75 10.13 -12.95 2.03
N LEU A 76 10.10 -12.93 0.71
CA LEU A 76 11.28 -12.57 -0.09
C LEU A 76 11.62 -11.08 0.00
N VAL A 77 10.63 -10.21 0.13
CA VAL A 77 10.87 -8.77 0.41
C VAL A 77 11.69 -8.61 1.69
N VAL A 78 11.35 -9.35 2.75
CA VAL A 78 12.12 -9.35 4.01
C VAL A 78 13.52 -9.92 3.80
N ALA A 79 13.65 -11.01 3.04
CA ALA A 79 14.96 -11.64 2.77
C ALA A 79 15.92 -10.68 2.04
N TYR A 80 15.47 -10.04 0.97
CA TYR A 80 16.27 -9.04 0.24
C TYR A 80 16.62 -7.82 1.09
N ALA A 81 15.71 -7.38 1.96
CA ALA A 81 16.00 -6.28 2.86
C ALA A 81 17.02 -6.64 3.94
N LEU A 82 17.07 -7.91 4.39
CA LEU A 82 18.10 -8.42 5.29
C LEU A 82 19.45 -8.53 4.60
N ALA A 83 19.46 -9.02 3.35
CA ALA A 83 20.68 -9.15 2.55
C ALA A 83 21.25 -7.77 2.17
N GLY A 84 20.40 -6.79 1.88
CA GLY A 84 20.82 -5.44 1.49
C GLY A 84 21.33 -5.30 0.07
N ASP A 85 21.33 -6.37 -0.71
CA ASP A 85 21.77 -6.42 -2.11
C ASP A 85 20.77 -7.23 -2.95
N ILE A 86 20.36 -6.67 -4.10
CA ILE A 86 19.45 -7.33 -5.03
C ILE A 86 20.15 -8.38 -5.91
N ASN A 87 21.45 -8.28 -6.07
CA ASN A 87 22.24 -9.21 -6.89
C ASN A 87 22.57 -10.52 -6.17
N ILE A 88 22.23 -10.64 -4.89
CA ILE A 88 22.47 -11.86 -4.11
C ILE A 88 21.73 -13.07 -4.71
N ASP A 89 22.40 -14.18 -4.84
CA ASP A 89 21.76 -15.47 -5.08
C ASP A 89 21.23 -16.05 -3.76
N LEU A 90 19.95 -15.86 -3.50
CA LEU A 90 19.28 -16.33 -2.28
C LEU A 90 19.34 -17.87 -2.11
N THR A 91 19.69 -18.63 -3.15
CA THR A 91 19.77 -20.09 -3.11
C THR A 91 21.11 -20.59 -2.60
N SER A 92 22.19 -19.84 -2.84
CA SER A 92 23.56 -20.27 -2.59
C SER A 92 24.35 -19.34 -1.67
N GLU A 93 23.98 -18.06 -1.58
CA GLU A 93 24.69 -17.06 -0.80
C GLU A 93 24.00 -16.78 0.55
N PRO A 94 24.78 -16.46 1.60
CA PRO A 94 24.21 -16.15 2.91
C PRO A 94 23.57 -14.76 2.93
N LEU A 95 22.42 -14.64 3.57
CA LEU A 95 21.73 -13.35 3.83
C LEU A 95 22.53 -12.44 4.78
N GLY A 96 23.40 -13.02 5.57
CA GLY A 96 24.20 -12.33 6.57
C GLY A 96 24.83 -13.30 7.55
N HIS A 97 25.27 -12.79 8.71
CA HIS A 97 25.89 -13.59 9.74
C HIS A 97 25.12 -13.48 11.06
N GLY A 98 24.97 -14.60 11.73
CA GLY A 98 24.40 -14.69 13.07
C GLY A 98 25.29 -14.04 14.14
N LYS A 99 24.78 -13.95 15.37
CA LYS A 99 25.56 -13.43 16.51
C LYS A 99 26.80 -14.24 16.82
N ASP A 100 26.83 -15.52 16.43
CA ASP A 100 27.94 -16.45 16.57
C ASP A 100 28.94 -16.36 15.39
N GLY A 101 28.74 -15.41 14.48
CA GLY A 101 29.56 -15.20 13.29
C GLY A 101 29.33 -16.20 12.16
N LYS A 102 28.39 -17.14 12.32
CA LYS A 102 28.10 -18.12 11.27
C LYS A 102 27.24 -17.55 10.17
N PRO A 103 27.42 -17.95 8.91
CA PRO A 103 26.56 -17.53 7.82
C PRO A 103 25.13 -18.06 8.01
N VAL A 104 24.15 -17.22 7.70
CA VAL A 104 22.71 -17.53 7.74
C VAL A 104 22.17 -17.48 6.32
N TYR A 105 21.63 -18.58 5.85
CA TYR A 105 21.07 -18.74 4.51
C TYR A 105 19.54 -18.62 4.54
N LEU A 106 18.94 -18.39 3.39
CA LEU A 106 17.47 -18.33 3.27
C LEU A 106 16.80 -19.60 3.82
N LYS A 107 17.35 -20.78 3.53
CA LYS A 107 16.84 -22.07 4.01
C LYS A 107 16.80 -22.18 5.54
N ASP A 108 17.67 -21.47 6.24
CA ASP A 108 17.76 -21.54 7.71
C ASP A 108 16.64 -20.75 8.39
N ILE A 109 16.08 -19.77 7.69
CA ILE A 109 14.99 -18.91 8.19
C ILE A 109 13.65 -19.19 7.50
N TRP A 110 13.60 -20.04 6.48
CA TRP A 110 12.39 -20.34 5.75
C TRP A 110 11.49 -21.29 6.54
N PRO A 111 10.25 -20.89 6.86
CA PRO A 111 9.36 -21.72 7.67
C PRO A 111 8.86 -22.94 6.88
N THR A 112 8.64 -24.04 7.58
CA THR A 112 7.98 -25.21 7.01
C THR A 112 6.51 -24.96 6.76
N THR A 113 5.93 -25.68 5.82
CA THR A 113 4.47 -25.62 5.55
C THR A 113 3.65 -25.93 6.80
N LYS A 114 4.14 -26.84 7.64
CA LYS A 114 3.47 -27.19 8.91
C LYS A 114 3.49 -26.03 9.90
N GLU A 115 4.60 -25.38 10.10
CA GLU A 115 4.70 -24.19 10.99
C GLU A 115 3.77 -23.08 10.53
N ILE A 116 3.68 -22.84 9.21
CA ILE A 116 2.75 -21.86 8.65
C ILE A 116 1.30 -22.26 8.94
N ALA A 117 0.93 -23.51 8.68
CA ALA A 117 -0.42 -24.00 8.90
C ALA A 117 -0.83 -23.90 10.38
N ASP A 118 0.02 -24.38 11.29
CA ASP A 118 -0.22 -24.35 12.73
C ASP A 118 -0.39 -22.90 13.24
N LEU A 119 0.39 -21.96 12.71
CA LEU A 119 0.32 -20.55 13.08
C LEU A 119 -0.95 -19.88 12.53
N VAL A 120 -1.34 -20.19 11.29
CA VAL A 120 -2.57 -19.68 10.68
C VAL A 120 -3.79 -20.18 11.46
N GLU A 121 -3.87 -21.48 11.77
CA GLU A 121 -4.96 -22.06 12.54
C GLU A 121 -5.09 -21.40 13.93
N LYS A 122 -3.96 -21.16 14.60
CA LYS A 122 -3.93 -20.53 15.91
C LYS A 122 -4.36 -19.05 15.90
N THR A 123 -4.06 -18.30 14.84
CA THR A 123 -4.17 -16.82 14.84
C THR A 123 -5.31 -16.29 13.97
N VAL A 124 -5.72 -17.02 12.93
CA VAL A 124 -6.83 -16.64 12.05
C VAL A 124 -8.09 -17.35 12.48
N THR A 125 -8.63 -16.93 13.61
CA THR A 125 -9.83 -17.53 14.19
C THR A 125 -11.10 -16.77 13.78
N ARG A 126 -12.25 -17.44 13.82
CA ARG A 126 -13.57 -16.83 13.59
C ARG A 126 -13.82 -15.63 14.52
N ASP A 127 -13.36 -15.72 15.77
CA ASP A 127 -13.53 -14.66 16.76
C ASP A 127 -12.65 -13.46 16.45
N ALA A 128 -11.42 -13.69 15.98
CA ALA A 128 -10.54 -12.61 15.50
C ALA A 128 -11.17 -11.85 14.32
N VAL A 129 -11.78 -12.56 13.38
CA VAL A 129 -12.51 -11.96 12.26
C VAL A 129 -13.73 -11.19 12.75
N ARG A 130 -14.57 -11.76 13.60
CA ARG A 130 -15.74 -11.08 14.18
C ARG A 130 -15.35 -9.80 14.91
N LYS A 131 -14.34 -9.88 15.77
CA LYS A 131 -13.82 -8.72 16.52
C LYS A 131 -13.33 -7.61 15.60
N LYS A 132 -12.65 -7.97 14.51
CA LYS A 132 -12.13 -7.01 13.54
C LYS A 132 -13.24 -6.28 12.76
N HIS A 133 -14.37 -6.95 12.53
CA HIS A 133 -15.49 -6.42 11.74
C HIS A 133 -16.65 -5.89 12.59
N ALA A 134 -16.57 -5.98 13.93
CA ALA A 134 -17.65 -5.56 14.81
C ALA A 134 -18.06 -4.09 14.63
N ASP A 135 -17.08 -3.24 14.37
CA ASP A 135 -17.25 -1.77 14.29
C ASP A 135 -17.02 -1.22 12.87
N VAL A 136 -17.05 -2.08 11.83
CA VAL A 136 -16.67 -1.66 10.47
C VAL A 136 -17.55 -0.53 9.92
N PHE A 137 -18.81 -0.45 10.33
CA PHE A 137 -19.75 0.60 9.91
C PHE A 137 -19.74 1.83 10.82
N LYS A 138 -19.07 1.75 11.96
CA LYS A 138 -19.08 2.85 12.93
C LYS A 138 -18.11 3.98 12.54
N GLY A 139 -16.98 3.60 11.93
CA GLY A 139 -15.92 4.55 11.63
C GLY A 139 -15.18 5.05 12.87
N ASP A 140 -14.20 5.90 12.67
CA ASP A 140 -13.46 6.54 13.75
C ASP A 140 -14.18 7.80 14.29
N ALA A 141 -13.62 8.41 15.32
CA ALA A 141 -14.21 9.59 15.95
C ALA A 141 -14.31 10.79 14.98
N LYS A 142 -13.38 10.92 14.04
CA LYS A 142 -13.40 11.98 13.02
C LYS A 142 -14.52 11.76 12.03
N TRP A 143 -14.71 10.50 11.60
CA TRP A 143 -15.82 10.13 10.73
C TRP A 143 -17.18 10.40 11.38
N GLN A 144 -17.34 10.03 12.65
CA GLN A 144 -18.57 10.28 13.41
C GLN A 144 -18.85 11.77 13.68
N ALA A 145 -17.80 12.59 13.72
CA ALA A 145 -17.92 14.04 13.91
C ALA A 145 -18.35 14.78 12.64
N VAL A 146 -18.36 14.13 11.47
CA VAL A 146 -18.83 14.72 10.23
C VAL A 146 -20.33 14.98 10.34
N LYS A 147 -20.71 16.25 10.33
CA LYS A 147 -22.13 16.65 10.33
C LYS A 147 -22.68 16.48 8.92
N VAL A 148 -23.68 15.64 8.79
CA VAL A 148 -24.40 15.40 7.54
C VAL A 148 -25.84 15.81 7.74
N THR A 149 -26.42 16.50 6.77
CA THR A 149 -27.83 16.76 6.74
C THR A 149 -28.56 15.48 6.31
N ASP A 150 -29.54 15.04 7.08
CA ASP A 150 -30.39 13.90 6.69
C ASP A 150 -31.32 14.32 5.57
N SER A 151 -30.98 13.93 4.34
CA SER A 151 -31.74 14.26 3.14
C SER A 151 -31.62 13.16 2.09
N GLU A 152 -32.62 13.02 1.22
CA GLU A 152 -32.58 12.02 0.13
C GLU A 152 -31.53 12.34 -0.94
N THR A 153 -31.10 13.60 -1.03
CA THR A 153 -30.10 14.05 -2.02
C THR A 153 -29.05 14.89 -1.36
N TYR A 154 -27.87 14.93 -1.96
CA TYR A 154 -26.79 15.79 -1.49
C TYR A 154 -27.16 17.28 -1.66
N ASP A 155 -26.99 18.04 -0.61
CA ASP A 155 -27.18 19.51 -0.64
C ASP A 155 -25.88 20.16 -1.18
N TRP A 156 -25.96 20.58 -2.44
CA TRP A 156 -24.81 21.17 -3.14
C TRP A 156 -24.57 22.60 -2.69
N PRO A 157 -23.48 22.92 -1.96
CA PRO A 157 -23.18 24.29 -1.58
C PRO A 157 -22.92 25.15 -2.82
N PRO A 158 -23.69 26.22 -3.07
CA PRO A 158 -23.54 27.03 -4.28
C PRO A 158 -22.22 27.82 -4.33
N THR A 159 -21.56 27.98 -3.18
CA THR A 159 -20.30 28.70 -3.03
C THR A 159 -19.06 27.79 -3.12
N SER A 160 -19.26 26.47 -3.18
CA SER A 160 -18.13 25.53 -3.30
C SER A 160 -17.45 25.68 -4.66
N THR A 161 -16.12 25.81 -4.63
CA THR A 161 -15.29 25.86 -5.84
C THR A 161 -14.61 24.52 -6.12
N TYR A 162 -14.64 23.60 -5.16
CA TYR A 162 -13.97 22.29 -5.25
C TYR A 162 -14.92 21.16 -5.66
N ILE A 163 -16.07 21.03 -4.97
CA ILE A 163 -17.10 20.06 -5.31
C ILE A 163 -18.36 20.85 -5.67
N GLN A 164 -18.74 20.80 -6.94
CA GLN A 164 -19.85 21.55 -7.47
C GLN A 164 -20.91 20.62 -8.05
N ASN A 165 -22.16 21.09 -8.07
CA ASN A 165 -23.21 20.41 -8.80
C ASN A 165 -22.84 20.35 -10.30
N PRO A 166 -22.70 19.17 -10.89
CA PRO A 166 -22.23 19.02 -12.25
C PRO A 166 -23.14 19.76 -13.25
N PRO A 167 -22.59 20.63 -14.10
CA PRO A 167 -23.38 21.47 -15.00
C PRO A 167 -24.14 20.68 -16.07
N TYR A 168 -23.70 19.46 -16.38
CA TYR A 168 -24.37 18.61 -17.36
C TYR A 168 -25.69 18.03 -16.87
N PHE A 169 -26.02 18.14 -15.58
CA PHE A 169 -27.35 17.78 -15.06
C PHE A 169 -28.35 18.95 -15.09
N ARG A 170 -27.92 20.16 -15.46
CA ARG A 170 -28.82 21.30 -15.55
C ARG A 170 -29.88 21.07 -16.61
N GLY A 171 -31.15 21.25 -16.24
CA GLY A 171 -32.27 21.04 -17.14
C GLY A 171 -32.67 19.56 -17.34
N MET A 172 -32.01 18.61 -16.68
CA MET A 172 -32.47 17.22 -16.69
C MET A 172 -33.77 17.07 -15.88
N GLY A 173 -34.74 16.40 -16.49
CA GLY A 173 -35.99 16.02 -15.86
C GLY A 173 -36.27 14.54 -15.94
N ARG A 174 -37.37 14.06 -15.36
CA ARG A 174 -37.77 12.64 -15.43
C ARG A 174 -38.19 12.21 -16.84
N THR A 175 -38.57 13.18 -17.70
CA THR A 175 -38.95 12.92 -19.09
C THR A 175 -37.72 12.94 -19.98
N LYS A 176 -37.53 11.93 -20.80
CA LYS A 176 -36.45 11.88 -21.77
C LYS A 176 -36.54 13.06 -22.74
N GLY A 177 -35.46 13.83 -22.85
CA GLY A 177 -35.31 14.82 -23.91
C GLY A 177 -35.22 14.15 -25.29
N LYS A 178 -35.65 14.88 -26.33
CA LYS A 178 -35.39 14.45 -27.71
C LYS A 178 -33.98 14.82 -28.08
N ILE A 179 -33.24 13.87 -28.69
CA ILE A 179 -31.95 14.15 -29.30
C ILE A 179 -32.22 15.04 -30.54
N ALA A 180 -31.59 16.20 -30.59
CA ALA A 180 -31.63 17.09 -31.74
C ALA A 180 -30.35 16.98 -32.54
N ASP A 181 -30.43 17.33 -33.82
CA ASP A 181 -29.25 17.40 -34.68
C ASP A 181 -28.25 18.44 -34.15
N ILE A 182 -26.99 18.09 -34.19
CA ILE A 182 -25.89 19.00 -33.82
C ILE A 182 -25.43 19.72 -35.07
N ASN A 183 -25.82 20.98 -35.23
CA ASN A 183 -25.45 21.80 -36.38
C ASN A 183 -24.35 22.80 -35.98
N GLY A 184 -23.38 23.01 -36.88
CA GLY A 184 -22.32 24.01 -36.70
C GLY A 184 -21.30 23.72 -35.64
N ALA A 185 -21.20 22.47 -35.16
CA ALA A 185 -20.15 22.05 -34.27
C ALA A 185 -18.74 22.21 -34.87
N ARG A 186 -17.78 22.62 -34.06
CA ARG A 186 -16.38 22.80 -34.48
C ARG A 186 -15.48 22.00 -33.54
N ILE A 187 -14.39 21.47 -34.13
CA ILE A 187 -13.34 20.83 -33.34
C ILE A 187 -12.60 21.91 -32.54
N LEU A 188 -12.57 21.77 -31.22
CA LEU A 188 -11.89 22.70 -30.32
C LEU A 188 -10.50 22.24 -29.89
N GLY A 189 -10.11 21.01 -30.24
CA GLY A 189 -8.80 20.45 -29.94
C GLY A 189 -8.62 19.12 -30.67
N ILE A 190 -7.38 18.79 -30.99
CA ILE A 190 -6.94 17.52 -31.56
C ILE A 190 -5.89 16.95 -30.61
#